data_33896c7ac17dd154502baed1efa7ee15
#
_entry.id   33896c7ac17dd154502baed1efa7ee15
#
_cell.length_a   1.000
_cell.length_b   1.000
_cell.length_c   1.000
_cell.angle_alpha   90.00
_cell.angle_beta   90.00
_cell.angle_gamma   90.00
#
_symmetry.space_group_name_H-M   'P 1'
#
loop_
_entity.id
_entity.type
_entity.pdbx_description
1 polymer ?
#
loop_
_entity_poly.entity_id
_entity_poly.type
_entity_poly.pdbx_seq_one_letter_code
_entity_poly.pdbx_strand_id
1 'polypeptide(L)'
;MRAAEYLQLDPLQIIARSHDITLHSRLLDYTPGLWEEVAYQQRKFFDWGGWLAVRPMDELPHWRVVMRRERDGGPDIDTRIHKMGLEHAQAIAEMRTILQERGVVSNRDFAMAARTRTQSYRGRKDSALALYYLWRAGEVMTHHRENFERVYALTEAVAPAHLIYESDEDEADRFLMKKDVSFSGLSRLNRTSDAWQRGVPF
;
A
#
# COMPACT_ATOMS: atom_id res chain seq x y z
N MET A 1 -15.19 -1.64 8.49
CA MET A 1 -13.96 -1.09 7.87
C MET A 1 -14.24 0.27 7.24
N ARG A 2 -15.22 0.45 6.35
CA ARG A 2 -15.50 1.78 5.72
C ARG A 2 -15.73 2.92 6.73
N ALA A 3 -16.51 2.67 7.79
CA ALA A 3 -16.80 3.69 8.82
C ALA A 3 -15.58 4.10 9.66
N ALA A 4 -14.46 3.40 9.54
CA ALA A 4 -13.21 3.75 10.21
C ALA A 4 -12.22 4.46 9.24
N GLU A 5 -12.66 4.77 8.01
CA GLU A 5 -11.90 5.37 6.91
C GLU A 5 -10.71 4.52 6.45
N TYR A 6 -9.97 3.90 7.35
CA TYR A 6 -8.94 2.92 7.07
C TYR A 6 -8.75 1.99 8.27
N LEU A 7 -8.11 0.86 8.04
CA LEU A 7 -7.69 -0.07 9.07
C LEU A 7 -6.17 -0.22 9.03
N GLN A 8 -5.50 0.14 10.11
CA GLN A 8 -4.05 -0.05 10.22
C GLN A 8 -3.75 -1.51 10.55
N LEU A 9 -2.89 -2.13 9.74
CA LEU A 9 -2.38 -3.47 9.98
C LEU A 9 -1.11 -3.41 10.83
N ASP A 10 -1.09 -4.11 11.95
CA ASP A 10 0.09 -4.23 12.80
C ASP A 10 0.50 -5.72 12.89
N PRO A 11 1.77 -6.06 12.60
CA PRO A 11 2.27 -7.43 12.73
C PRO A 11 2.43 -7.86 14.18
N LEU A 12 2.54 -6.93 15.11
CA LEU A 12 2.73 -7.25 16.52
C LEU A 12 1.49 -7.91 17.10
N GLN A 13 1.72 -9.00 17.82
CA GLN A 13 0.68 -9.78 18.47
C GLN A 13 1.16 -10.15 19.89
N ILE A 14 0.61 -9.47 20.87
CA ILE A 14 0.83 -9.79 22.28
C ILE A 14 -0.33 -10.62 22.81
N ILE A 15 -1.56 -10.10 22.72
CA ILE A 15 -2.81 -10.81 23.03
C ILE A 15 -3.55 -11.11 21.73
N ALA A 16 -3.77 -10.08 20.91
CA ALA A 16 -4.30 -10.14 19.54
C ALA A 16 -3.68 -9.01 18.72
N ARG A 17 -3.82 -9.06 17.39
CA ARG A 17 -3.37 -7.98 16.51
C ARG A 17 -4.26 -6.75 16.66
N SER A 18 -3.70 -5.55 16.59
CA SER A 18 -4.42 -4.30 16.82
C SER A 18 -5.63 -4.12 15.88
N HIS A 19 -5.52 -4.53 14.63
CA HIS A 19 -6.62 -4.49 13.67
C HIS A 19 -7.76 -5.46 14.04
N ASP A 20 -7.47 -6.66 14.56
CA ASP A 20 -8.48 -7.58 15.04
C ASP A 20 -9.19 -7.03 16.28
N ILE A 21 -8.45 -6.44 17.22
CA ILE A 21 -9.03 -5.76 18.40
C ILE A 21 -9.94 -4.61 17.95
N THR A 22 -9.48 -3.80 16.98
CA THR A 22 -10.25 -2.68 16.43
C THR A 22 -11.55 -3.15 15.78
N LEU A 23 -11.52 -4.22 15.01
CA LEU A 23 -12.70 -4.76 14.34
C LEU A 23 -13.64 -5.45 15.34
N HIS A 24 -13.12 -6.22 16.27
CA HIS A 24 -13.90 -6.88 17.31
C HIS A 24 -14.65 -5.86 18.19
N SER A 25 -14.03 -4.73 18.50
CA SER A 25 -14.68 -3.66 19.30
C SER A 25 -15.84 -2.96 18.59
N ARG A 26 -15.96 -3.13 17.25
CA ARG A 26 -16.97 -2.48 16.41
C ARG A 26 -17.98 -3.42 15.78
N LEU A 27 -17.70 -4.72 15.80
CA LEU A 27 -18.51 -5.77 15.16
C LEU A 27 -18.75 -6.88 16.18
N LEU A 28 -20.00 -7.13 16.55
CA LEU A 28 -20.38 -8.12 17.58
C LEU A 28 -19.95 -9.54 17.22
N ASP A 29 -20.03 -9.91 15.93
CA ASP A 29 -19.75 -11.27 15.44
C ASP A 29 -18.42 -11.34 14.65
N TYR A 30 -17.45 -10.47 14.96
CA TYR A 30 -16.16 -10.49 14.29
C TYR A 30 -15.31 -11.68 14.73
N THR A 31 -14.86 -12.46 13.77
CA THR A 31 -13.84 -13.52 13.97
C THR A 31 -12.47 -13.01 13.50
N PRO A 32 -11.40 -13.14 14.29
CA PRO A 32 -10.05 -12.76 13.88
C PRO A 32 -9.66 -13.40 12.54
N GLY A 33 -9.08 -12.58 11.66
CA GLY A 33 -8.70 -12.97 10.29
C GLY A 33 -9.79 -12.80 9.23
N LEU A 34 -11.06 -12.61 9.59
CA LEU A 34 -12.15 -12.39 8.62
C LEU A 34 -11.87 -11.19 7.68
N TRP A 35 -11.12 -10.22 8.13
CA TRP A 35 -10.73 -9.08 7.31
C TRP A 35 -9.90 -9.47 6.08
N GLU A 36 -9.08 -10.54 6.17
CA GLU A 36 -8.26 -11.03 5.06
C GLU A 36 -9.13 -11.61 3.94
N GLU A 37 -10.17 -12.35 4.31
CA GLU A 37 -11.16 -12.85 3.34
C GLU A 37 -11.81 -11.68 2.58
N VAL A 38 -12.31 -10.69 3.32
CA VAL A 38 -12.99 -9.53 2.73
C VAL A 38 -12.03 -8.67 1.90
N ALA A 39 -10.79 -8.50 2.35
CA ALA A 39 -9.81 -7.71 1.64
C ALA A 39 -9.25 -8.44 0.42
N TYR A 40 -8.77 -9.69 0.61
CA TYR A 40 -7.95 -10.35 -0.41
C TYR A 40 -8.70 -11.37 -1.26
N GLN A 41 -9.74 -12.03 -0.75
CA GLN A 41 -10.55 -12.96 -1.55
C GLN A 41 -11.70 -12.24 -2.25
N GLN A 42 -12.47 -11.42 -1.50
CA GLN A 42 -13.59 -10.67 -2.06
C GLN A 42 -13.16 -9.37 -2.77
N ARG A 43 -11.89 -8.99 -2.69
CA ARG A 43 -11.31 -7.78 -3.33
C ARG A 43 -12.05 -6.47 -2.99
N LYS A 44 -12.64 -6.39 -1.79
CA LYS A 44 -13.35 -5.19 -1.35
C LYS A 44 -12.44 -4.12 -0.76
N PHE A 45 -11.21 -4.50 -0.42
CA PHE A 45 -10.21 -3.61 0.16
C PHE A 45 -8.83 -3.94 -0.39
N PHE A 46 -7.94 -2.96 -0.34
CA PHE A 46 -6.52 -3.12 -0.67
C PHE A 46 -5.65 -2.47 0.41
N ASP A 47 -4.43 -2.96 0.59
CA ASP A 47 -3.47 -2.33 1.50
C ASP A 47 -2.44 -1.53 0.71
N TRP A 48 -2.28 -0.27 1.11
CA TRP A 48 -1.30 0.64 0.53
C TRP A 48 -0.93 1.77 1.48
N GLY A 49 0.31 2.28 1.32
CA GLY A 49 0.81 3.44 2.06
C GLY A 49 1.66 3.07 3.28
N GLY A 50 2.31 4.10 3.84
CA GLY A 50 3.35 3.93 4.86
C GLY A 50 2.92 3.30 6.19
N TRP A 51 1.63 3.35 6.51
CA TRP A 51 1.05 2.86 7.76
C TRP A 51 0.43 1.47 7.64
N LEU A 52 0.73 0.72 6.58
CA LEU A 52 0.09 -0.57 6.36
C LEU A 52 -1.46 -0.47 6.38
N ALA A 53 -2.00 0.61 5.83
CA ALA A 53 -3.41 0.88 5.91
C ALA A 53 -4.19 0.09 4.85
N VAL A 54 -5.28 -0.53 5.27
CA VAL A 54 -6.27 -1.16 4.40
C VAL A 54 -7.34 -0.14 4.05
N ARG A 55 -7.62 0.00 2.76
CA ARG A 55 -8.50 0.99 2.16
C ARG A 55 -9.58 0.34 1.32
N PRO A 56 -10.79 0.92 1.20
CA PRO A 56 -11.81 0.43 0.28
C PRO A 56 -11.32 0.37 -1.17
N MET A 57 -11.64 -0.71 -1.89
CA MET A 57 -11.17 -0.92 -3.26
C MET A 57 -11.73 0.11 -4.25
N ASP A 58 -12.93 0.59 -4.03
CA ASP A 58 -13.56 1.64 -4.86
C ASP A 58 -12.89 3.01 -4.75
N GLU A 59 -12.02 3.22 -3.77
CA GLU A 59 -11.18 4.41 -3.65
C GLU A 59 -9.89 4.34 -4.51
N LEU A 60 -9.60 3.18 -5.09
CA LEU A 60 -8.35 2.95 -5.83
C LEU A 60 -8.05 4.00 -6.89
N PRO A 61 -9.02 4.48 -7.71
CA PRO A 61 -8.73 5.51 -8.72
C PRO A 61 -8.15 6.80 -8.16
N HIS A 62 -8.59 7.24 -6.98
CA HIS A 62 -8.07 8.43 -6.32
C HIS A 62 -6.67 8.18 -5.73
N TRP A 63 -6.45 7.01 -5.14
CA TRP A 63 -5.14 6.63 -4.62
C TRP A 63 -4.10 6.41 -5.71
N ARG A 64 -4.50 6.00 -6.92
CA ARG A 64 -3.59 5.88 -8.07
C ARG A 64 -2.98 7.21 -8.49
N VAL A 65 -3.70 8.32 -8.34
CA VAL A 65 -3.14 9.67 -8.51
C VAL A 65 -1.99 9.92 -7.53
N VAL A 66 -2.15 9.54 -6.26
CA VAL A 66 -1.08 9.66 -5.25
C VAL A 66 0.10 8.74 -5.58
N MET A 67 -0.17 7.50 -5.97
CA MET A 67 0.85 6.53 -6.39
C MET A 67 1.68 7.06 -7.56
N ARG A 68 1.03 7.65 -8.56
CA ARG A 68 1.69 8.29 -9.70
C ARG A 68 2.54 9.48 -9.25
N ARG A 69 2.01 10.36 -8.43
CA ARG A 69 2.76 11.52 -7.90
C ARG A 69 4.01 11.07 -7.15
N GLU A 70 3.94 10.04 -6.31
CA GLU A 70 5.12 9.49 -5.62
C GLU A 70 6.14 8.87 -6.59
N ARG A 71 5.66 8.16 -7.62
CA ARG A 71 6.52 7.55 -8.65
C ARG A 71 7.24 8.61 -9.49
N ASP A 72 6.52 9.62 -9.95
CA ASP A 72 7.03 10.61 -10.90
C ASP A 72 7.82 11.73 -10.19
N GLY A 73 7.59 11.93 -8.90
CA GLY A 73 8.17 13.01 -8.13
C GLY A 73 7.54 14.37 -8.43
N GLY A 74 8.00 15.40 -7.74
CA GLY A 74 7.54 16.78 -7.93
C GLY A 74 8.08 17.71 -6.84
N PRO A 75 7.94 19.03 -6.98
CA PRO A 75 8.51 20.01 -6.05
C PRO A 75 7.98 19.90 -4.62
N ASP A 76 6.71 19.51 -4.49
CA ASP A 76 6.01 19.43 -3.20
C ASP A 76 5.71 17.97 -2.76
N ILE A 77 6.34 16.99 -3.42
CA ILE A 77 6.07 15.56 -3.18
C ILE A 77 7.28 14.90 -2.54
N ASP A 78 7.03 13.91 -1.67
CA ASP A 78 8.10 13.07 -1.13
C ASP A 78 8.80 12.30 -2.26
N THR A 79 10.01 12.73 -2.58
CA THR A 79 10.80 12.20 -3.69
C THR A 79 11.49 10.86 -3.38
N ARG A 80 11.27 10.25 -2.22
CA ARG A 80 11.94 8.98 -1.84
C ARG A 80 11.63 7.84 -2.79
N ILE A 81 10.37 7.70 -3.20
CA ILE A 81 9.94 6.64 -4.13
C ILE A 81 10.50 6.90 -5.52
N HIS A 82 10.41 8.15 -5.99
CA HIS A 82 11.01 8.54 -7.27
C HIS A 82 12.52 8.24 -7.31
N LYS A 83 13.28 8.67 -6.31
CA LYS A 83 14.73 8.39 -6.19
C LYS A 83 15.02 6.90 -6.16
N MET A 84 14.25 6.13 -5.39
CA MET A 84 14.37 4.66 -5.35
C MET A 84 14.15 4.03 -6.73
N GLY A 85 13.20 4.55 -7.51
CA GLY A 85 12.97 4.13 -8.89
C GLY A 85 14.17 4.33 -9.80
N LEU A 86 14.86 5.47 -9.65
CA LEU A 86 16.08 5.78 -10.42
C LEU A 86 17.28 4.94 -9.95
N GLU A 87 17.48 4.83 -8.64
CA GLU A 87 18.63 4.13 -8.05
C GLU A 87 18.59 2.60 -8.28
N HIS A 88 17.39 2.01 -8.34
CA HIS A 88 17.20 0.55 -8.46
C HIS A 88 16.49 0.15 -9.76
N ALA A 89 16.59 0.95 -10.82
CA ALA A 89 15.86 0.75 -12.07
C ALA A 89 16.03 -0.66 -12.67
N GLN A 90 17.25 -1.22 -12.64
CA GLN A 90 17.52 -2.56 -13.16
C GLN A 90 16.80 -3.64 -12.34
N ALA A 91 16.92 -3.63 -11.01
CA ALA A 91 16.26 -4.60 -10.14
C ALA A 91 14.73 -4.52 -10.25
N ILE A 92 14.18 -3.31 -10.45
CA ILE A 92 12.76 -3.09 -10.69
C ILE A 92 12.32 -3.68 -12.02
N ALA A 93 13.11 -3.50 -13.10
CA ALA A 93 12.81 -4.07 -14.41
C ALA A 93 12.83 -5.60 -14.38
N GLU A 94 13.85 -6.20 -13.76
CA GLU A 94 13.95 -7.65 -13.54
C GLU A 94 12.74 -8.18 -12.75
N MET A 95 12.32 -7.47 -11.70
CA MET A 95 11.16 -7.85 -10.88
C MET A 95 9.85 -7.81 -11.66
N ARG A 96 9.65 -6.84 -12.57
CA ARG A 96 8.48 -6.81 -13.48
C ARG A 96 8.42 -8.06 -14.35
N THR A 97 9.57 -8.47 -14.93
CA THR A 97 9.64 -9.70 -15.74
C THR A 97 9.28 -10.93 -14.90
N ILE A 98 9.84 -11.06 -13.71
CA ILE A 98 9.54 -12.17 -12.80
C ILE A 98 8.05 -12.22 -12.45
N LEU A 99 7.43 -11.07 -12.17
CA LEU A 99 6.00 -10.99 -11.88
C LEU A 99 5.12 -11.37 -13.06
N GLN A 100 5.51 -11.00 -14.28
CA GLN A 100 4.82 -11.40 -15.51
C GLN A 100 4.90 -12.91 -15.75
N GLU A 101 6.05 -13.53 -15.46
CA GLU A 101 6.27 -14.97 -15.66
C GLU A 101 5.61 -15.82 -14.57
N ARG A 102 5.68 -15.41 -13.29
CA ARG A 102 5.22 -16.20 -12.16
C ARG A 102 3.81 -15.88 -11.69
N GLY A 103 3.29 -14.71 -12.02
CA GLY A 103 1.99 -14.22 -11.59
C GLY A 103 1.97 -13.68 -10.16
N VAL A 104 2.49 -14.44 -9.20
CA VAL A 104 2.56 -14.04 -7.78
C VAL A 104 3.97 -14.20 -7.24
N VAL A 105 4.41 -13.28 -6.39
CA VAL A 105 5.77 -13.27 -5.80
C VAL A 105 5.75 -12.74 -4.38
N SER A 106 6.53 -13.33 -3.51
CA SER A 106 6.82 -12.82 -2.18
C SER A 106 8.32 -12.50 -2.01
N ASN A 107 8.66 -11.73 -1.00
CA ASN A 107 10.08 -11.48 -0.72
C ASN A 107 10.83 -12.75 -0.29
N ARG A 108 10.13 -13.81 0.13
CA ARG A 108 10.70 -15.11 0.51
C ARG A 108 11.19 -15.93 -0.69
N ASP A 109 10.60 -15.70 -1.87
CA ASP A 109 10.95 -16.44 -3.10
C ASP A 109 12.37 -16.12 -3.57
N PHE A 110 12.95 -15.04 -3.05
CA PHE A 110 14.31 -14.62 -3.35
C PHE A 110 15.26 -15.07 -2.23
N ALA A 111 16.00 -16.15 -2.48
CA ALA A 111 17.05 -16.62 -1.59
C ALA A 111 18.04 -15.48 -1.29
N MET A 112 18.52 -15.39 -0.05
CA MET A 112 19.62 -14.51 0.28
C MET A 112 20.86 -15.03 -0.47
N ALA A 113 21.22 -14.42 -1.59
CA ALA A 113 22.61 -14.45 -2.01
C ALA A 113 23.41 -13.89 -0.84
N ALA A 114 24.11 -14.78 -0.12
CA ALA A 114 24.92 -14.43 1.01
C ALA A 114 25.87 -13.32 0.55
N ARG A 115 25.78 -12.12 1.13
CA ARG A 115 26.73 -11.00 1.08
C ARG A 115 26.36 -9.71 0.35
N THR A 116 25.28 -9.57 -0.40
CA THR A 116 24.90 -8.25 -0.91
C THR A 116 23.81 -7.63 -0.05
N ARG A 117 24.16 -7.28 1.19
CA ARG A 117 23.39 -6.27 1.93
C ARG A 117 23.77 -4.94 1.31
N THR A 118 22.83 -4.30 0.61
CA THR A 118 22.97 -2.90 0.24
C THR A 118 23.30 -2.10 1.50
N GLN A 119 24.17 -1.08 1.39
CA GLN A 119 24.57 -0.22 2.51
C GLN A 119 23.43 0.67 3.04
N SER A 120 22.17 0.36 2.70
CA SER A 120 21.03 1.08 3.24
C SER A 120 20.89 0.74 4.73
N TYR A 121 20.56 1.71 5.54
CA TYR A 121 20.33 1.64 6.99
C TYR A 121 19.51 0.42 7.48
N ARG A 122 18.75 -0.23 6.60
CA ARG A 122 17.94 -1.42 6.88
C ARG A 122 18.41 -2.69 6.17
N GLY A 123 19.50 -2.66 5.40
CA GLY A 123 20.07 -3.83 4.74
C GLY A 123 19.08 -4.62 3.89
N ARG A 124 18.16 -3.93 3.20
CA ARG A 124 17.13 -4.56 2.35
C ARG A 124 17.79 -5.15 1.12
N LYS A 125 17.31 -6.32 0.68
CA LYS A 125 17.69 -6.93 -0.60
C LYS A 125 17.15 -6.09 -1.75
N ASP A 126 17.79 -6.12 -2.91
CA ASP A 126 17.33 -5.46 -4.12
C ASP A 126 15.91 -5.93 -4.52
N SER A 127 15.60 -7.23 -4.37
CA SER A 127 14.25 -7.76 -4.57
C SER A 127 13.21 -7.11 -3.65
N ALA A 128 13.54 -6.90 -2.38
CA ALA A 128 12.62 -6.27 -1.42
C ALA A 128 12.42 -4.77 -1.72
N LEU A 129 13.47 -4.10 -2.22
CA LEU A 129 13.40 -2.70 -2.66
C LEU A 129 12.55 -2.59 -3.93
N ALA A 130 12.77 -3.48 -4.91
CA ALA A 130 12.00 -3.51 -6.15
C ALA A 130 10.51 -3.79 -5.89
N LEU A 131 10.17 -4.80 -5.08
CA LEU A 131 8.78 -5.08 -4.70
C LEU A 131 8.14 -3.92 -3.94
N TYR A 132 8.89 -3.30 -3.03
CA TYR A 132 8.39 -2.14 -2.29
C TYR A 132 8.13 -0.95 -3.22
N TYR A 133 9.05 -0.67 -4.16
CA TYR A 133 8.86 0.37 -5.17
C TYR A 133 7.62 0.12 -6.02
N LEU A 134 7.51 -1.08 -6.61
CA LEU A 134 6.38 -1.44 -7.47
C LEU A 134 5.04 -1.35 -6.75
N TRP A 135 5.01 -1.74 -5.47
CA TRP A 135 3.83 -1.61 -4.64
C TRP A 135 3.49 -0.14 -4.34
N ARG A 136 4.49 0.71 -4.06
CA ARG A 136 4.27 2.15 -3.84
C ARG A 136 3.83 2.86 -5.13
N ALA A 137 4.39 2.48 -6.25
CA ALA A 137 4.04 3.00 -7.57
C ALA A 137 2.68 2.50 -8.09
N GLY A 138 2.03 1.55 -7.40
CA GLY A 138 0.74 0.99 -7.80
C GLY A 138 0.80 0.03 -8.98
N GLU A 139 1.98 -0.45 -9.35
CA GLU A 139 2.16 -1.46 -10.40
C GLU A 139 1.84 -2.87 -9.90
N VAL A 140 2.03 -3.11 -8.61
CA VAL A 140 1.61 -4.34 -7.94
C VAL A 140 0.75 -4.03 -6.73
N MET A 141 -0.08 -4.99 -6.37
CA MET A 141 -0.90 -4.98 -5.16
C MET A 141 -0.62 -6.22 -4.32
N THR A 142 -0.98 -6.16 -3.05
CA THR A 142 -1.00 -7.34 -2.19
C THR A 142 -2.09 -8.29 -2.68
N HIS A 143 -1.68 -9.46 -3.18
CA HIS A 143 -2.59 -10.52 -3.59
C HIS A 143 -3.22 -11.19 -2.37
N HIS A 144 -2.39 -11.57 -1.39
CA HIS A 144 -2.76 -12.10 -0.08
C HIS A 144 -1.57 -11.97 0.87
N ARG A 145 -1.73 -12.47 2.09
CA ARG A 145 -0.63 -12.52 3.07
C ARG A 145 -0.36 -13.95 3.51
N GLU A 146 0.91 -14.28 3.68
CA GLU A 146 1.38 -15.52 4.26
C GLU A 146 2.18 -15.21 5.52
N ASN A 147 1.72 -15.67 6.68
CA ASN A 147 2.33 -15.33 7.97
C ASN A 147 2.55 -13.81 8.13
N PHE A 148 1.56 -13.02 7.70
CA PHE A 148 1.57 -11.56 7.67
C PHE A 148 2.51 -10.91 6.65
N GLU A 149 3.31 -11.66 5.93
CA GLU A 149 4.13 -11.17 4.83
C GLU A 149 3.29 -11.01 3.55
N ARG A 150 3.56 -9.97 2.77
CA ARG A 150 2.84 -9.74 1.51
C ARG A 150 3.30 -10.69 0.43
N VAL A 151 2.34 -11.26 -0.26
CA VAL A 151 2.48 -11.87 -1.59
C VAL A 151 1.91 -10.89 -2.59
N TYR A 152 2.68 -10.51 -3.58
CA TYR A 152 2.35 -9.48 -4.56
C TYR A 152 1.95 -10.10 -5.89
N ALA A 153 1.05 -9.44 -6.59
CA ALA A 153 0.75 -9.68 -8.00
C ALA A 153 0.58 -8.34 -8.74
N LEU A 154 0.61 -8.39 -10.06
CA LEU A 154 0.34 -7.21 -10.89
C LEU A 154 -1.05 -6.64 -10.53
N THR A 155 -1.19 -5.33 -10.59
CA THR A 155 -2.44 -4.64 -10.25
C THR A 155 -3.62 -5.14 -11.06
N GLU A 156 -3.40 -5.45 -12.34
CA GLU A 156 -4.39 -5.98 -13.28
C GLU A 156 -4.90 -7.38 -12.90
N ALA A 157 -4.11 -8.14 -12.15
CA ALA A 157 -4.49 -9.47 -11.66
C ALA A 157 -5.26 -9.41 -10.32
N VAL A 158 -5.20 -8.27 -9.61
CA VAL A 158 -5.78 -8.13 -8.28
C VAL A 158 -7.00 -7.22 -8.28
N ALA A 159 -6.88 -6.04 -8.87
CA ALA A 159 -7.94 -5.04 -8.86
C ALA A 159 -9.00 -5.32 -9.92
N PRO A 160 -10.29 -5.01 -9.64
CA PRO A 160 -11.33 -5.02 -10.66
C PRO A 160 -10.96 -4.09 -11.83
N ALA A 161 -11.07 -4.56 -13.08
CA ALA A 161 -10.63 -3.83 -14.26
C ALA A 161 -11.24 -2.42 -14.37
N HIS A 162 -12.50 -2.25 -13.96
CA HIS A 162 -13.19 -0.95 -14.00
C HIS A 162 -12.68 0.06 -12.97
N LEU A 163 -11.78 -0.33 -12.05
CA LEU A 163 -11.15 0.56 -11.06
C LEU A 163 -9.68 0.84 -11.38
N ILE A 164 -9.14 0.26 -12.46
CA ILE A 164 -7.75 0.46 -12.86
C ILE A 164 -7.65 1.68 -13.79
N TYR A 165 -7.91 2.85 -13.23
CA TYR A 165 -7.71 4.14 -13.88
C TYR A 165 -7.29 5.17 -12.82
N GLU A 166 -6.85 6.33 -13.25
CA GLU A 166 -6.61 7.48 -12.39
C GLU A 166 -7.80 8.43 -12.50
N SER A 167 -8.37 8.87 -11.37
CA SER A 167 -9.35 9.93 -11.37
C SER A 167 -8.70 11.26 -11.78
N ASP A 168 -9.53 12.26 -12.06
CA ASP A 168 -9.04 13.63 -12.21
C ASP A 168 -8.31 14.10 -10.96
N GLU A 169 -7.24 14.90 -11.11
CA GLU A 169 -6.41 15.35 -9.99
C GLU A 169 -7.18 16.17 -8.96
N ASP A 170 -8.03 17.09 -9.42
CA ASP A 170 -8.85 17.93 -8.53
C ASP A 170 -9.91 17.08 -7.83
N GLU A 171 -10.43 16.05 -8.49
CA GLU A 171 -11.37 15.10 -7.90
C GLU A 171 -10.67 14.27 -6.81
N ALA A 172 -9.48 13.74 -7.10
CA ALA A 172 -8.68 13.01 -6.12
C ALA A 172 -8.38 13.87 -4.90
N ASP A 173 -7.90 15.10 -5.09
CA ASP A 173 -7.54 15.98 -4.00
C ASP A 173 -8.76 16.34 -3.14
N ARG A 174 -9.91 16.63 -3.76
CA ARG A 174 -11.16 16.85 -3.02
C ARG A 174 -11.63 15.63 -2.24
N PHE A 175 -11.51 14.45 -2.83
CA PHE A 175 -11.84 13.19 -2.16
C PHE A 175 -10.95 12.98 -0.94
N LEU A 176 -9.64 13.12 -1.11
CA LEU A 176 -8.65 12.93 -0.07
C LEU A 176 -8.82 13.94 1.07
N MET A 177 -9.05 15.21 0.75
CA MET A 177 -9.35 16.24 1.76
C MET A 177 -10.60 15.92 2.57
N LYS A 178 -11.70 15.49 1.91
CA LYS A 178 -12.91 15.06 2.62
C LYS A 178 -12.64 13.89 3.57
N LYS A 179 -11.84 12.93 3.11
CA LYS A 179 -11.47 11.76 3.90
C LYS A 179 -10.64 12.13 5.13
N ASP A 180 -9.69 13.06 4.99
CA ASP A 180 -8.88 13.56 6.10
C ASP A 180 -9.73 14.30 7.13
N VAL A 181 -10.61 15.19 6.69
CA VAL A 181 -11.54 15.90 7.56
C VAL A 181 -12.50 14.92 8.26
N SER A 182 -13.02 13.93 7.56
CA SER A 182 -13.89 12.90 8.13
C SER A 182 -13.17 12.10 9.23
N PHE A 183 -11.90 11.80 9.02
CA PHE A 183 -11.10 11.06 9.99
C PHE A 183 -10.68 11.92 11.19
N SER A 184 -10.20 13.14 10.93
CA SER A 184 -9.62 14.02 11.96
C SER A 184 -10.66 14.86 12.70
N GLY A 185 -11.88 15.01 12.14
CA GLY A 185 -12.94 15.88 12.64
C GLY A 185 -12.65 17.37 12.39
N LEU A 186 -11.47 17.85 12.81
CA LEU A 186 -10.97 19.22 12.59
C LEU A 186 -9.54 19.14 12.06
N SER A 187 -9.31 19.67 10.88
CA SER A 187 -7.98 19.74 10.27
C SER A 187 -7.60 21.17 9.93
N ARG A 188 -6.31 21.51 10.10
CA ARG A 188 -5.78 22.80 9.61
C ARG A 188 -5.49 22.68 8.12
N LEU A 189 -5.95 23.64 7.31
CA LEU A 189 -5.79 23.64 5.85
C LEU A 189 -4.34 23.45 5.36
N ASN A 190 -3.37 23.99 6.10
CA ASN A 190 -1.95 23.85 5.78
C ASN A 190 -1.35 22.48 6.17
N ARG A 191 -2.07 21.65 6.94
CA ARG A 191 -1.65 20.29 7.30
C ARG A 191 -2.23 19.23 6.38
N THR A 192 -3.41 19.49 5.79
CA THR A 192 -4.08 18.57 4.87
C THR A 192 -3.23 18.28 3.64
N SER A 193 -2.65 19.31 3.01
CA SER A 193 -1.77 19.12 1.85
C SER A 193 -0.51 18.31 2.18
N ASP A 194 0.11 18.57 3.34
CA ASP A 194 1.35 17.90 3.76
C ASP A 194 1.17 16.43 4.14
N ALA A 195 0.03 16.06 4.72
CA ALA A 195 -0.25 14.69 5.13
C ALA A 195 -0.47 13.76 3.94
N TRP A 196 -1.15 14.25 2.91
CA TRP A 196 -1.40 13.51 1.68
C TRP A 196 -0.15 13.32 0.84
N GLN A 197 0.70 14.34 0.79
CA GLN A 197 2.00 14.27 0.12
C GLN A 197 2.92 13.24 0.74
N ARG A 198 2.83 13.03 2.07
CA ARG A 198 3.67 12.06 2.78
C ARG A 198 3.06 10.65 2.87
N GLY A 199 1.84 10.45 2.42
CA GLY A 199 1.12 9.17 2.59
C GLY A 199 0.97 8.77 4.06
N VAL A 200 1.02 9.74 4.98
CA VAL A 200 1.00 9.57 6.42
C VAL A 200 -0.32 10.13 6.94
N PRO A 201 -1.27 9.29 7.36
CA PRO A 201 -2.32 9.75 8.26
C PRO A 201 -1.68 10.19 9.59
N PHE A 202 -2.24 11.19 10.22
CA PHE A 202 -1.78 11.77 11.50
C PHE A 202 -1.80 10.76 12.63
#